data_c64ef7d5df1d304b12457cc72b7c0047
#
_entry.id   c64ef7d5df1d304b12457cc72b7c0047
#
_cell.length_a   1.000
_cell.length_b   1.000
_cell.length_c   1.000
_cell.angle_alpha   90.00
_cell.angle_beta   90.00
_cell.angle_gamma   90.00
#
_symmetry.space_group_name_H-M   'P 1'
#
loop_
_entity.id
_entity.type
_entity.pdbx_description
1 polymer ?
#
loop_
_entity_poly.entity_id
_entity_poly.type
_entity_poly.pdbx_seq_one_letter_code
_entity_poly.pdbx_strand_id
1 'polypeptide(L)' 'MTAKVHPTAVVDKSAELGANVDVGPGCVIGPNVKLGEGTRLTA' A
#
# COMPACT_ATOMS: atom_id res chain seq x y z
N MET A 1 11.58 2.33 6.46
CA MET A 1 11.38 2.74 5.50
C MET A 1 10.79 1.99 4.61
N THR A 2 9.92 1.19 4.75
CA THR A 2 9.60 0.45 3.72
C THR A 2 8.26 -0.03 3.77
N ALA A 3 7.53 0.23 2.76
CA ALA A 3 6.24 -0.36 2.52
C ALA A 3 6.45 -1.72 1.90
N LYS A 4 5.75 -2.72 2.38
CA LYS A 4 5.77 -4.02 1.78
C LYS A 4 4.55 -4.16 0.92
N VAL A 5 4.74 -4.44 -0.36
CA VAL A 5 3.62 -4.59 -1.29
C VAL A 5 3.68 -5.98 -1.88
N HIS A 6 2.60 -6.72 -1.72
CA HIS A 6 2.54 -8.07 -2.28
C HIS A 6 2.59 -7.99 -3.80
N PRO A 7 3.24 -8.94 -4.48
CA PRO A 7 3.35 -8.89 -5.94
C PRO A 7 2.03 -8.84 -6.68
N THR A 8 0.95 -9.33 -6.08
CA THR A 8 -0.34 -9.29 -6.74
C THR A 8 -1.12 -8.02 -6.41
N ALA A 9 -0.61 -7.16 -5.56
CA ALA A 9 -1.28 -5.90 -5.23
C ALA A 9 -1.01 -4.88 -6.32
N VAL A 10 -1.99 -4.03 -6.56
CA VAL A 10 -1.86 -2.95 -7.53
C VAL A 10 -1.86 -1.64 -6.80
N VAL A 11 -0.80 -0.87 -6.96
CA VAL A 11 -0.69 0.43 -6.30
C VAL A 11 -0.47 1.48 -7.36
N ASP A 12 -1.33 2.48 -7.37
CA ASP A 12 -1.20 3.58 -8.32
C ASP A 12 0.06 4.37 -8.00
N LYS A 13 0.71 4.87 -9.03
CA LYS A 13 1.97 5.60 -8.80
C LYS A 13 1.75 6.90 -8.06
N SER A 14 0.55 7.44 -8.02
CA SER A 14 0.32 8.64 -7.24
C SER A 14 -0.06 8.33 -5.80
N ALA A 15 -0.15 7.08 -5.42
CA ALA A 15 -0.44 6.72 -4.04
C ALA A 15 0.81 6.90 -3.19
N GLU A 16 0.61 7.34 -1.95
CA GLU A 16 1.71 7.53 -1.03
C GLU A 16 1.58 6.54 0.11
N LEU A 17 2.62 5.78 0.33
CA LEU A 17 2.61 4.80 1.39
C LEU A 17 3.58 5.24 2.48
N GLY A 18 3.08 5.24 3.70
CA GLY A 18 3.91 5.61 4.83
C GLY A 18 4.91 4.51 5.20
N ALA A 19 5.69 4.78 6.24
CA ALA A 19 6.65 3.81 6.71
C ALA A 19 5.94 2.61 7.29
N ASN A 20 6.50 1.43 7.08
CA ASN A 20 5.98 0.19 7.66
C ASN A 20 4.56 -0.14 7.20
N VAL A 21 4.16 0.35 6.04
CA VAL A 21 2.87 -0.01 5.47
C VAL A 21 2.99 -1.41 4.86
N ASP A 22 1.97 -2.22 5.07
CA ASP A 22 1.94 -3.58 4.57
C ASP A 22 0.71 -3.74 3.68
N VAL A 23 0.94 -4.00 2.40
CA VAL A 23 -0.14 -4.18 1.44
C VAL A 23 -0.23 -5.65 1.08
N GLY A 24 -1.33 -6.27 1.44
CA GLY A 24 -1.51 -7.70 1.20
C GLY A 24 -1.88 -8.06 -0.22
N PRO A 25 -2.05 -9.35 -0.48
CA PRO A 25 -2.35 -9.80 -1.84
C PRO A 25 -3.73 -9.34 -2.30
N GLY A 26 -3.82 -9.03 -3.57
CA GLY A 26 -5.10 -8.66 -4.16
C GLY A 26 -5.59 -7.27 -3.83
N CYS A 27 -4.80 -6.47 -3.11
CA CYS A 27 -5.22 -5.12 -2.77
C CYS A 27 -5.06 -4.20 -3.97
N VAL A 28 -5.97 -3.26 -4.10
CA VAL A 28 -5.90 -2.26 -5.16
C VAL A 28 -5.92 -0.89 -4.50
N ILE A 29 -4.88 -0.12 -4.74
CA ILE A 29 -4.77 1.22 -4.18
C ILE A 29 -4.87 2.23 -5.31
N GLY A 30 -5.90 3.03 -5.26
CA GLY A 30 -6.16 3.99 -6.32
C GLY A 30 -5.29 5.23 -6.25
N PRO A 31 -5.55 6.19 -7.14
CA PRO A 31 -4.78 7.41 -7.17
C PRO A 31 -5.10 8.30 -5.98
N ASN A 32 -4.12 9.10 -5.59
CA ASN A 32 -4.27 10.07 -4.52
C ASN A 32 -4.61 9.45 -3.17
N VAL A 33 -4.19 8.21 -2.96
CA VAL A 33 -4.39 7.56 -1.68
C VAL A 33 -3.16 7.78 -0.83
N LYS A 34 -3.37 8.14 0.43
CA LYS A 34 -2.28 8.27 1.37
C LYS A 34 -2.50 7.30 2.50
N LEU A 35 -1.52 6.49 2.77
CA LEU A 35 -1.58 5.54 3.86
C LEU A 35 -0.62 5.98 4.94
N GLY A 36 -1.12 6.04 6.15
CA GLY A 36 -0.28 6.45 7.27
C GLY A 36 0.68 5.35 7.69
N GLU A 37 1.57 5.73 8.58
CA GLU A 37 2.57 4.80 9.08
C GLU A 37 1.92 3.60 9.75
N GLY A 38 2.43 2.43 9.51
CA GLY A 38 1.95 1.22 10.15
C GLY A 38 0.64 0.68 9.60
N THR A 39 0.13 1.25 8.53
CA THR A 39 -1.13 0.77 7.96
C THR A 39 -0.96 -0.62 7.37
N ARG A 40 -1.91 -1.46 7.62
CA ARG A 40 -1.89 -2.81 7.09
C ARG A 40 -3.16 -3.05 6.29
N LEU A 41 -3.00 -3.48 5.05
CA LEU A 41 -4.12 -3.76 4.17
C LEU A 41 -4.19 -5.25 3.89
N THR A 42 -5.34 -5.82 4.14
CA THR A 42 -5.54 -7.23 3.83
C THR A 42 -6.78 -7.33 2.95
N ALA A 43 -6.65 -8.03 1.88
CA ALA A 43 -7.78 -8.18 0.95
C ALA A 43 -8.78 -9.20 1.44
#